data_7e6c21f078a2cf34efc6147975be327f
#
_entry.id   7e6c21f078a2cf34efc6147975be327f
#
_cell.length_a   1.000
_cell.length_b   1.000
_cell.length_c   1.000
_cell.angle_alpha   90.00
_cell.angle_beta   90.00
_cell.angle_gamma   90.00
#
_symmetry.space_group_name_H-M   'P 1'
#
loop_
_entity.id
_entity.type
_entity.pdbx_description
1 polymer ?
#
loop_
_entity_poly.entity_id
_entity_poly.type
_entity_poly.pdbx_seq_one_letter_code
_entity_poly.pdbx_strand_id
1 'polypeptide(L)'
;TAIESLGDVIVKGDAQRKQYMQELEQLKEHYADYYLAAYVAAHLPATEEAQLTAIKNMPERQVAETVAQAVQADASLSIINLYEYDSWRQKLNDVRIASPTVTKQTIMQTPFQNFNPVSEGGKPLPNLKELKQEIAAIHAGMEEQIKAALEDPMAQQNKQMLSQQEATLFDEFVSGHVSLTAQYVHPLLTVVKKLSTNFNVVELTMDSFKSRFNRPLDIDSARNALSALIEDIINEQRQQGKKYEDIRIIIK
;
A
#
# COMPACT_ATOMS: atom_id res chain seq x y z
N THR A 1 -21.64 46.83 -56.73
CA THR A 1 -20.29 46.87 -57.33
C THR A 1 -19.33 45.98 -56.57
N ALA A 2 -18.12 45.67 -57.14
CA ALA A 2 -17.14 44.77 -56.49
C ALA A 2 -16.70 45.23 -55.08
N ILE A 3 -16.72 46.57 -54.84
CA ILE A 3 -16.35 47.13 -53.53
C ILE A 3 -17.44 46.83 -52.45
N GLU A 4 -18.70 46.90 -52.81
CA GLU A 4 -19.82 46.57 -51.90
C GLU A 4 -19.81 45.07 -51.54
N SER A 5 -19.54 44.23 -52.52
CA SER A 5 -19.44 42.77 -52.24
C SER A 5 -18.23 42.42 -51.38
N LEU A 6 -17.09 43.13 -51.51
CA LEU A 6 -15.93 42.98 -50.63
C LEU A 6 -16.24 43.46 -49.20
N GLY A 7 -16.98 44.57 -49.07
CA GLY A 7 -17.45 45.05 -47.77
C GLY A 7 -18.34 44.05 -47.04
N ASP A 8 -19.29 43.46 -47.77
CA ASP A 8 -20.16 42.41 -47.23
C ASP A 8 -19.42 41.14 -46.80
N VAL A 9 -18.37 40.74 -47.54
CA VAL A 9 -17.52 39.62 -47.19
C VAL A 9 -16.70 39.90 -45.91
N ILE A 10 -16.15 41.09 -45.79
CA ILE A 10 -15.39 41.54 -44.62
C ILE A 10 -16.31 41.59 -43.39
N VAL A 11 -17.50 42.16 -43.49
CA VAL A 11 -18.48 42.24 -42.39
C VAL A 11 -18.94 40.84 -41.97
N LYS A 12 -19.21 39.94 -42.91
CA LYS A 12 -19.55 38.53 -42.59
C LYS A 12 -18.37 37.81 -41.96
N GLY A 13 -17.15 38.03 -42.43
CA GLY A 13 -15.94 37.48 -41.83
C GLY A 13 -15.72 37.93 -40.39
N ASP A 14 -15.95 39.22 -40.10
CA ASP A 14 -15.87 39.74 -38.73
C ASP A 14 -16.98 39.20 -37.81
N ALA A 15 -18.19 39.02 -38.31
CA ALA A 15 -19.29 38.44 -37.56
C ALA A 15 -18.99 36.96 -37.20
N GLN A 16 -18.52 36.20 -38.19
CA GLN A 16 -18.10 34.79 -37.95
C GLN A 16 -16.93 34.70 -36.94
N ARG A 17 -15.94 35.59 -37.09
CA ARG A 17 -14.82 35.65 -36.15
C ARG A 17 -15.29 35.92 -34.71
N LYS A 18 -16.21 36.88 -34.52
CA LYS A 18 -16.79 37.19 -33.22
C LYS A 18 -17.54 35.97 -32.67
N GLN A 19 -18.31 35.27 -33.49
CA GLN A 19 -19.02 34.07 -33.10
C GLN A 19 -18.04 32.98 -32.63
N TYR A 20 -16.99 32.69 -33.42
CA TYR A 20 -15.98 31.70 -33.04
C TYR A 20 -15.22 32.06 -31.76
N MET A 21 -14.94 33.36 -31.54
CA MET A 21 -14.34 33.82 -30.30
C MET A 21 -15.26 33.59 -29.09
N GLN A 22 -16.58 33.83 -29.25
CA GLN A 22 -17.55 33.53 -28.19
C GLN A 22 -17.67 32.04 -27.92
N GLU A 23 -17.74 31.20 -28.94
CA GLU A 23 -17.77 29.75 -28.83
C GLU A 23 -16.50 29.22 -28.15
N LEU A 24 -15.33 29.75 -28.49
CA LEU A 24 -14.06 29.41 -27.87
C LEU A 24 -14.05 29.77 -26.36
N GLU A 25 -14.56 30.95 -26.02
CA GLU A 25 -14.62 31.36 -24.61
C GLU A 25 -15.58 30.50 -23.81
N GLN A 26 -16.75 30.14 -24.36
CA GLN A 26 -17.68 29.21 -23.75
C GLN A 26 -17.04 27.81 -23.56
N LEU A 27 -16.28 27.34 -24.56
CA LEU A 27 -15.58 26.05 -24.47
C LEU A 27 -14.53 26.09 -23.38
N LYS A 28 -13.76 27.17 -23.23
CA LYS A 28 -12.79 27.35 -22.14
C LYS A 28 -13.47 27.36 -20.79
N GLU A 29 -14.61 28.01 -20.63
CA GLU A 29 -15.38 28.03 -19.41
C GLU A 29 -15.86 26.63 -19.03
N HIS A 30 -16.48 25.91 -19.98
CA HIS A 30 -16.90 24.52 -19.76
C HIS A 30 -15.75 23.59 -19.41
N TYR A 31 -14.61 23.76 -20.09
CA TYR A 31 -13.40 22.99 -19.76
C TYR A 31 -12.92 23.29 -18.34
N ALA A 32 -12.88 24.57 -17.95
CA ALA A 32 -12.43 24.95 -16.63
C ALA A 32 -13.35 24.44 -15.52
N ASP A 33 -14.67 24.45 -15.76
CA ASP A 33 -15.65 23.89 -14.82
C ASP A 33 -15.49 22.36 -14.68
N TYR A 34 -15.35 21.65 -15.80
CA TYR A 34 -15.12 20.20 -15.79
C TYR A 34 -13.81 19.85 -15.09
N TYR A 35 -12.73 20.56 -15.44
CA TYR A 35 -11.41 20.35 -14.85
C TYR A 35 -11.44 20.59 -13.33
N LEU A 36 -12.03 21.72 -12.89
CA LEU A 36 -12.11 22.07 -11.48
C LEU A 36 -12.94 21.04 -10.70
N ALA A 37 -14.07 20.60 -11.25
CA ALA A 37 -14.90 19.57 -10.62
C ALA A 37 -14.14 18.25 -10.46
N ALA A 38 -13.44 17.80 -11.50
CA ALA A 38 -12.61 16.60 -11.46
C ALA A 38 -11.42 16.74 -10.49
N TYR A 39 -10.80 17.93 -10.45
CA TYR A 39 -9.71 18.23 -9.53
C TYR A 39 -10.17 18.18 -8.08
N VAL A 40 -11.26 18.85 -7.75
CA VAL A 40 -11.85 18.82 -6.39
C VAL A 40 -12.25 17.40 -5.99
N ALA A 41 -12.80 16.62 -6.91
CA ALA A 41 -13.17 15.23 -6.64
C ALA A 41 -11.96 14.31 -6.39
N ALA A 42 -10.78 14.64 -6.92
CA ALA A 42 -9.54 13.87 -6.81
C ALA A 42 -8.58 14.38 -5.73
N HIS A 43 -8.92 15.42 -4.98
CA HIS A 43 -8.06 16.03 -3.97
C HIS A 43 -8.84 16.31 -2.69
N LEU A 44 -8.23 16.03 -1.56
CA LEU A 44 -8.76 16.45 -0.26
C LEU A 44 -8.63 17.98 -0.10
N PRO A 45 -9.56 18.64 0.60
CA PRO A 45 -9.44 20.06 0.92
C PRO A 45 -8.13 20.37 1.65
N ALA A 46 -7.56 21.55 1.43
CA ALA A 46 -6.34 21.99 2.12
C ALA A 46 -6.50 21.99 3.65
N THR A 47 -7.73 22.11 4.17
CA THR A 47 -8.04 22.02 5.60
C THR A 47 -7.73 20.65 6.21
N GLU A 48 -7.62 19.61 5.40
CA GLU A 48 -7.31 18.25 5.86
C GLU A 48 -5.82 17.93 5.89
N GLU A 49 -4.95 18.83 5.44
CA GLU A 49 -3.50 18.66 5.43
C GLU A 49 -2.93 18.36 6.83
N ALA A 50 -3.47 19.01 7.85
CA ALA A 50 -3.06 18.78 9.24
C ALA A 50 -3.40 17.36 9.71
N GLN A 51 -4.57 16.83 9.31
CA GLN A 51 -4.96 15.45 9.63
C GLN A 51 -4.08 14.44 8.90
N LEU A 52 -3.81 14.66 7.61
CA LEU A 52 -2.90 13.83 6.83
C LEU A 52 -1.49 13.80 7.45
N THR A 53 -1.00 14.95 7.87
CA THR A 53 0.30 15.08 8.56
C THR A 53 0.29 14.34 9.90
N ALA A 54 -0.82 14.41 10.65
CA ALA A 54 -0.97 13.67 11.90
C ALA A 54 -0.92 12.15 11.65
N ILE A 55 -1.58 11.64 10.60
CA ILE A 55 -1.53 10.21 10.23
C ILE A 55 -0.10 9.79 9.87
N LYS A 56 0.60 10.61 9.08
CA LYS A 56 2.00 10.37 8.71
C LYS A 56 2.95 10.30 9.90
N ASN A 57 2.60 10.96 11.01
CA ASN A 57 3.42 11.04 12.23
C ASN A 57 2.92 10.11 13.35
N MET A 58 1.93 9.27 13.10
CA MET A 58 1.43 8.34 14.11
C MET A 58 2.52 7.37 14.58
N PRO A 59 2.62 7.10 15.89
CA PRO A 59 3.55 6.11 16.43
C PRO A 59 3.37 4.73 15.80
N GLU A 60 2.13 4.29 15.61
CA GLU A 60 1.78 3.02 15.01
C GLU A 60 2.32 2.89 13.58
N ARG A 61 2.24 3.98 12.80
CA ARG A 61 2.81 4.04 11.45
C ARG A 61 4.34 3.93 11.50
N GLN A 62 5.01 4.63 12.42
CA GLN A 62 6.46 4.60 12.53
C GLN A 62 6.95 3.19 12.91
N VAL A 63 6.27 2.54 13.83
CA VAL A 63 6.57 1.15 14.21
C VAL A 63 6.35 0.20 13.04
N ALA A 64 5.19 0.29 12.36
CA ALA A 64 4.89 -0.54 11.19
C ALA A 64 5.91 -0.35 10.06
N GLU A 65 6.36 0.88 9.81
CA GLU A 65 7.45 1.18 8.85
C GLU A 65 8.76 0.49 9.25
N THR A 66 9.11 0.53 10.53
CA THR A 66 10.34 -0.10 11.06
C THR A 66 10.26 -1.61 10.91
N VAL A 67 9.10 -2.23 11.24
CA VAL A 67 8.88 -3.67 11.01
C VAL A 67 9.00 -4.01 9.53
N ALA A 68 8.36 -3.23 8.66
CA ALA A 68 8.40 -3.47 7.21
C ALA A 68 9.82 -3.41 6.64
N GLN A 69 10.60 -2.42 7.05
CA GLN A 69 12.02 -2.29 6.66
C GLN A 69 12.85 -3.48 7.13
N ALA A 70 12.64 -3.93 8.36
CA ALA A 70 13.34 -5.09 8.90
C ALA A 70 13.01 -6.38 8.16
N VAL A 71 11.73 -6.62 7.88
CA VAL A 71 11.25 -7.80 7.12
C VAL A 71 11.80 -7.81 5.68
N GLN A 72 11.85 -6.63 5.04
CA GLN A 72 12.44 -6.50 3.70
C GLN A 72 13.95 -6.73 3.69
N ALA A 73 14.64 -6.39 4.77
CA ALA A 73 16.08 -6.56 4.91
C ALA A 73 16.50 -7.98 5.31
N ASP A 74 15.63 -8.77 5.94
CA ASP A 74 15.96 -10.06 6.53
C ASP A 74 14.85 -11.10 6.31
N ALA A 75 15.15 -12.11 5.50
CA ALA A 75 14.21 -13.19 5.17
C ALA A 75 13.77 -14.00 6.40
N SER A 76 14.53 -14.04 7.48
CA SER A 76 14.14 -14.73 8.72
C SER A 76 12.93 -14.10 9.42
N LEU A 77 12.61 -12.84 9.08
CA LEU A 77 11.44 -12.11 9.57
C LEU A 77 10.22 -12.21 8.63
N SER A 78 10.30 -12.98 7.55
CA SER A 78 9.22 -13.13 6.54
C SER A 78 7.96 -13.83 7.08
N ILE A 79 7.99 -14.33 8.31
CA ILE A 79 6.81 -14.78 9.06
C ILE A 79 5.82 -13.64 9.33
N ILE A 80 6.28 -12.37 9.29
CA ILE A 80 5.45 -11.18 9.44
C ILE A 80 4.94 -10.77 8.05
N ASN A 81 3.63 -10.83 7.87
CA ASN A 81 2.99 -10.48 6.62
C ASN A 81 2.83 -8.96 6.50
N LEU A 82 3.35 -8.38 5.40
CA LEU A 82 3.31 -6.94 5.13
C LEU A 82 2.19 -6.51 4.18
N TYR A 83 1.37 -7.44 3.66
CA TYR A 83 0.40 -7.15 2.61
C TYR A 83 -0.54 -5.98 2.95
N GLU A 84 -1.11 -5.99 4.17
CA GLU A 84 -2.03 -4.93 4.60
C GLU A 84 -1.30 -3.59 4.75
N TYR A 85 -0.07 -3.60 5.29
CA TYR A 85 0.75 -2.40 5.41
C TYR A 85 1.13 -1.82 4.05
N ASP A 86 1.55 -2.64 3.10
CA ASP A 86 1.91 -2.18 1.75
C ASP A 86 0.70 -1.61 1.00
N SER A 87 -0.46 -2.26 1.12
CA SER A 87 -1.73 -1.75 0.59
C SER A 87 -2.11 -0.40 1.21
N TRP A 88 -2.01 -0.27 2.53
CA TRP A 88 -2.28 0.98 3.25
C TRP A 88 -1.30 2.08 2.85
N ARG A 89 0.00 1.76 2.75
CA ARG A 89 1.05 2.69 2.33
C ARG A 89 0.78 3.24 0.93
N GLN A 90 0.31 2.39 0.02
CA GLN A 90 -0.09 2.83 -1.31
C GLN A 90 -1.28 3.79 -1.26
N LYS A 91 -2.35 3.44 -0.51
CA LYS A 91 -3.49 4.35 -0.30
C LYS A 91 -3.05 5.72 0.25
N LEU A 92 -2.16 5.72 1.25
CA LEU A 92 -1.63 6.97 1.83
C LEU A 92 -0.85 7.79 0.82
N ASN A 93 -0.05 7.16 -0.05
CA ASN A 93 0.72 7.83 -1.09
C ASN A 93 -0.17 8.39 -2.20
N ASP A 94 -1.34 7.80 -2.43
CA ASP A 94 -2.31 8.27 -3.42
C ASP A 94 -3.13 9.48 -2.92
N VAL A 95 -3.03 9.82 -1.63
CA VAL A 95 -3.71 11.01 -1.07
C VAL A 95 -3.08 12.28 -1.61
N ARG A 96 -3.91 13.13 -2.19
CA ARG A 96 -3.52 14.44 -2.73
C ARG A 96 -4.29 15.54 -1.99
N ILE A 97 -3.61 16.62 -1.69
CA ILE A 97 -4.22 17.82 -1.10
C ILE A 97 -4.42 18.86 -2.21
N ALA A 98 -5.60 19.47 -2.24
CA ALA A 98 -5.91 20.52 -3.19
C ALA A 98 -5.03 21.75 -2.96
N SER A 99 -4.40 22.24 -4.03
CA SER A 99 -3.70 23.52 -3.98
C SER A 99 -4.71 24.67 -4.03
N PRO A 100 -4.60 25.66 -3.16
CA PRO A 100 -5.48 26.84 -3.18
C PRO A 100 -5.28 27.71 -4.42
N THR A 101 -4.20 27.50 -5.18
CA THR A 101 -3.92 28.24 -6.42
C THR A 101 -4.70 27.68 -7.61
N VAL A 102 -5.27 26.48 -7.52
CA VAL A 102 -6.08 25.90 -8.60
C VAL A 102 -7.50 26.45 -8.50
N THR A 103 -7.78 27.45 -9.31
CA THR A 103 -9.08 28.13 -9.42
C THR A 103 -9.56 28.09 -10.87
N LYS A 104 -10.85 28.33 -11.10
CA LYS A 104 -11.39 28.46 -12.48
C LYS A 104 -10.57 29.43 -13.32
N GLN A 105 -10.21 30.59 -12.74
CA GLN A 105 -9.43 31.61 -13.43
C GLN A 105 -8.03 31.12 -13.82
N THR A 106 -7.30 30.45 -12.93
CA THR A 106 -5.97 29.94 -13.24
C THR A 106 -6.02 28.82 -14.27
N ILE A 107 -7.06 27.97 -14.26
CA ILE A 107 -7.27 26.93 -15.25
C ILE A 107 -7.54 27.52 -16.65
N MET A 108 -8.33 28.60 -16.73
CA MET A 108 -8.59 29.27 -18.00
C MET A 108 -7.32 29.91 -18.58
N GLN A 109 -6.40 30.35 -17.73
CA GLN A 109 -5.13 30.97 -18.15
C GLN A 109 -4.05 29.93 -18.50
N THR A 110 -3.98 28.86 -17.70
CA THR A 110 -3.00 27.78 -17.82
C THR A 110 -3.67 26.42 -17.68
N PRO A 111 -4.26 25.87 -18.75
CA PRO A 111 -5.18 24.75 -18.69
C PRO A 111 -4.58 23.40 -18.24
N PHE A 112 -3.27 23.23 -18.16
CA PHE A 112 -2.63 21.99 -17.73
C PHE A 112 -1.79 22.24 -16.47
N GLN A 113 -2.39 22.03 -15.30
CA GLN A 113 -1.79 22.24 -13.98
C GLN A 113 -1.38 20.92 -13.31
N ASN A 114 -0.57 20.09 -13.96
CA ASN A 114 -0.07 18.83 -13.41
C ASN A 114 -1.16 17.84 -12.93
N PHE A 115 -2.36 17.95 -13.45
CA PHE A 115 -3.48 17.07 -13.15
C PHE A 115 -4.21 16.72 -14.45
N ASN A 116 -4.41 15.41 -14.68
CA ASN A 116 -5.17 14.94 -15.83
C ASN A 116 -6.57 14.50 -15.39
N PRO A 117 -7.64 15.29 -15.67
CA PRO A 117 -8.99 14.97 -15.23
C PRO A 117 -9.53 13.65 -15.81
N VAL A 118 -9.01 13.19 -16.95
CA VAL A 118 -9.45 11.96 -17.59
C VAL A 118 -8.88 10.71 -16.92
N SER A 119 -7.58 10.73 -16.60
CA SER A 119 -6.89 9.57 -16.00
C SER A 119 -6.88 9.56 -14.48
N GLU A 120 -7.00 10.74 -13.85
CA GLU A 120 -6.90 10.92 -12.40
C GLU A 120 -8.22 11.33 -11.75
N GLY A 121 -9.11 11.95 -12.54
CA GLY A 121 -10.47 12.27 -12.10
C GLY A 121 -11.32 11.01 -11.87
N GLY A 122 -12.11 11.01 -10.80
CA GLY A 122 -13.00 9.88 -10.49
C GLY A 122 -12.36 8.72 -9.72
N LYS A 123 -11.07 8.78 -9.39
CA LYS A 123 -10.48 7.85 -8.41
C LYS A 123 -11.03 8.19 -7.03
N PRO A 124 -11.56 7.20 -6.28
CA PRO A 124 -12.06 7.45 -4.94
C PRO A 124 -10.92 7.96 -4.05
N LEU A 125 -11.16 9.05 -3.36
CA LEU A 125 -10.21 9.56 -2.37
C LEU A 125 -10.21 8.65 -1.14
N PRO A 126 -9.05 8.28 -0.63
CA PRO A 126 -8.95 7.59 0.65
C PRO A 126 -9.54 8.44 1.78
N ASN A 127 -10.35 7.83 2.63
CA ASN A 127 -10.89 8.48 3.80
C ASN A 127 -9.82 8.55 4.90
N LEU A 128 -9.44 9.74 5.36
CA LEU A 128 -8.40 9.91 6.37
C LEU A 128 -8.75 9.23 7.71
N LYS A 129 -10.04 9.20 8.08
CA LYS A 129 -10.48 8.52 9.29
C LYS A 129 -10.26 7.01 9.18
N GLU A 130 -10.58 6.43 8.02
CA GLU A 130 -10.35 5.02 7.74
C GLU A 130 -8.87 4.70 7.70
N LEU A 131 -8.05 5.51 7.01
CA LEU A 131 -6.58 5.35 7.00
C LEU A 131 -5.99 5.36 8.42
N LYS A 132 -6.51 6.22 9.30
CA LYS A 132 -6.08 6.27 10.71
C LYS A 132 -6.46 4.99 11.47
N GLN A 133 -7.66 4.46 11.23
CA GLN A 133 -8.11 3.22 11.86
C GLN A 133 -7.37 1.99 11.30
N GLU A 134 -7.18 1.95 9.98
CA GLU A 134 -6.44 0.88 9.32
C GLU A 134 -5.02 0.75 9.86
N ILE A 135 -4.27 1.86 10.00
CA ILE A 135 -2.89 1.76 10.48
C ILE A 135 -2.79 1.27 11.94
N ALA A 136 -3.75 1.66 12.79
CA ALA A 136 -3.83 1.13 14.15
C ALA A 136 -4.13 -0.38 14.17
N ALA A 137 -5.03 -0.85 13.29
CA ALA A 137 -5.33 -2.27 13.14
C ALA A 137 -4.15 -3.06 12.57
N ILE A 138 -3.44 -2.51 11.57
CA ILE A 138 -2.22 -3.10 10.99
C ILE A 138 -1.14 -3.24 12.06
N HIS A 139 -0.92 -2.22 12.86
CA HIS A 139 0.04 -2.25 13.97
C HIS A 139 -0.31 -3.36 14.97
N ALA A 140 -1.58 -3.44 15.39
CA ALA A 140 -2.05 -4.52 16.28
C ALA A 140 -1.90 -5.91 15.63
N GLY A 141 -2.19 -6.03 14.33
CA GLY A 141 -1.98 -7.27 13.58
C GLY A 141 -0.50 -7.68 13.50
N MET A 142 0.42 -6.74 13.33
CA MET A 142 1.87 -7.01 13.39
C MET A 142 2.30 -7.45 14.80
N GLU A 143 1.76 -6.83 15.84
CA GLU A 143 2.02 -7.22 17.23
C GLU A 143 1.59 -8.67 17.49
N GLU A 144 0.38 -9.03 17.06
CA GLU A 144 -0.14 -10.40 17.16
C GLU A 144 0.69 -11.42 16.36
N GLN A 145 1.15 -11.06 15.16
CA GLN A 145 2.02 -11.93 14.36
C GLN A 145 3.37 -12.17 15.04
N ILE A 146 3.99 -11.14 15.61
CA ILE A 146 5.23 -11.23 16.38
C ILE A 146 5.00 -12.10 17.61
N LYS A 147 3.90 -11.91 18.33
CA LYS A 147 3.54 -12.70 19.50
C LYS A 147 3.34 -14.17 19.13
N ALA A 148 2.58 -14.45 18.08
CA ALA A 148 2.39 -15.82 17.59
C ALA A 148 3.71 -16.50 17.19
N ALA A 149 4.63 -15.75 16.58
CA ALA A 149 5.96 -16.25 16.25
C ALA A 149 6.80 -16.60 17.49
N LEU A 150 6.66 -15.84 18.58
CA LEU A 150 7.34 -16.11 19.85
C LEU A 150 6.67 -17.23 20.64
N GLU A 151 5.37 -17.41 20.51
CA GLU A 151 4.61 -18.50 21.12
C GLU A 151 4.76 -19.84 20.39
N ASP A 152 5.37 -19.86 19.19
CA ASP A 152 5.64 -21.09 18.46
C ASP A 152 6.46 -22.07 19.32
N PRO A 153 6.12 -23.37 19.38
CA PRO A 153 6.82 -24.36 20.19
C PRO A 153 8.33 -24.41 19.98
N MET A 154 8.79 -24.18 18.73
CA MET A 154 10.23 -24.13 18.42
C MET A 154 10.89 -22.88 19.00
N ALA A 155 10.22 -21.72 18.90
CA ALA A 155 10.70 -20.49 19.52
C ALA A 155 10.84 -20.65 21.03
N GLN A 156 9.86 -21.30 21.67
CA GLN A 156 9.89 -21.61 23.10
C GLN A 156 11.05 -22.54 23.47
N GLN A 157 11.33 -23.56 22.67
CA GLN A 157 12.50 -24.43 22.87
C GLN A 157 13.82 -23.69 22.73
N ASN A 158 13.92 -22.76 21.78
CA ASN A 158 15.11 -21.98 21.51
C ASN A 158 15.32 -20.81 22.48
N LYS A 159 14.38 -20.55 23.38
CA LYS A 159 14.46 -19.45 24.36
C LYS A 159 15.75 -19.49 25.19
N GLN A 160 16.31 -20.66 25.43
CA GLN A 160 17.60 -20.80 26.13
C GLN A 160 18.80 -20.16 25.41
N MET A 161 18.64 -19.83 24.10
CA MET A 161 19.68 -19.14 23.31
C MET A 161 19.66 -17.62 23.51
N LEU A 162 18.66 -17.11 24.17
CA LEU A 162 18.51 -15.68 24.45
C LEU A 162 19.38 -15.26 25.65
N SER A 163 19.91 -14.06 25.62
CA SER A 163 20.49 -13.45 26.81
C SER A 163 19.39 -13.21 27.86
N GLN A 164 19.78 -12.98 29.11
CA GLN A 164 18.83 -12.73 30.20
C GLN A 164 17.90 -11.53 29.88
N GLN A 165 18.41 -10.46 29.28
CA GLN A 165 17.62 -9.28 28.89
C GLN A 165 16.61 -9.60 27.78
N GLU A 166 17.05 -10.36 26.78
CA GLU A 166 16.18 -10.80 25.68
C GLU A 166 15.10 -11.78 26.15
N ALA A 167 15.43 -12.68 27.06
CA ALA A 167 14.48 -13.60 27.65
C ALA A 167 13.43 -12.87 28.52
N THR A 168 13.84 -11.85 29.27
CA THR A 168 12.91 -11.01 30.02
C THR A 168 11.97 -10.26 29.08
N LEU A 169 12.48 -9.63 28.03
CA LEU A 169 11.67 -8.93 27.03
C LEU A 169 10.69 -9.88 26.32
N PHE A 170 11.14 -11.09 25.98
CA PHE A 170 10.31 -12.15 25.42
C PHE A 170 9.12 -12.46 26.35
N ASP A 171 9.37 -12.70 27.64
CA ASP A 171 8.33 -13.02 28.60
C ASP A 171 7.35 -11.87 28.83
N GLU A 172 7.86 -10.66 28.94
CA GLU A 172 7.05 -9.44 29.12
C GLU A 172 6.16 -9.17 27.91
N PHE A 173 6.67 -9.41 26.70
CA PHE A 173 5.90 -9.21 25.48
C PHE A 173 4.83 -10.29 25.29
N VAL A 174 5.17 -11.56 25.46
CA VAL A 174 4.23 -12.68 25.35
C VAL A 174 3.12 -12.58 26.40
N SER A 175 3.46 -12.17 27.63
CA SER A 175 2.48 -11.94 28.71
C SER A 175 1.64 -10.67 28.56
N GLY A 176 1.95 -9.81 27.57
CA GLY A 176 1.24 -8.56 27.33
C GLY A 176 1.60 -7.41 28.29
N HIS A 177 2.70 -7.52 29.06
CA HIS A 177 3.20 -6.42 29.89
C HIS A 177 3.93 -5.35 29.06
N VAL A 178 4.45 -5.72 27.90
CA VAL A 178 5.10 -4.82 26.94
C VAL A 178 4.38 -4.94 25.61
N SER A 179 4.14 -3.80 24.95
CA SER A 179 3.55 -3.72 23.62
C SER A 179 4.58 -3.35 22.54
N LEU A 180 4.24 -3.58 21.29
CA LEU A 180 5.08 -3.24 20.15
C LEU A 180 5.15 -1.72 19.95
N THR A 181 6.17 -1.10 20.51
CA THR A 181 6.40 0.36 20.46
C THR A 181 7.74 0.69 19.80
N ALA A 182 7.97 1.95 19.48
CA ALA A 182 9.24 2.42 18.91
C ALA A 182 10.47 2.02 19.76
N GLN A 183 10.31 1.91 21.07
CA GLN A 183 11.38 1.49 21.99
C GLN A 183 11.68 -0.01 21.85
N TYR A 184 10.66 -0.84 21.69
CA TYR A 184 10.79 -2.29 21.75
C TYR A 184 10.83 -2.98 20.39
N VAL A 185 10.48 -2.29 19.28
CA VAL A 185 10.40 -2.91 17.96
C VAL A 185 11.74 -3.57 17.54
N HIS A 186 12.86 -2.86 17.63
CA HIS A 186 14.15 -3.43 17.27
C HIS A 186 14.61 -4.58 18.19
N PRO A 187 14.54 -4.46 19.52
CA PRO A 187 14.83 -5.58 20.41
C PRO A 187 13.96 -6.81 20.15
N LEU A 188 12.64 -6.63 19.96
CA LEU A 188 11.72 -7.73 19.68
C LEU A 188 12.01 -8.42 18.34
N LEU A 189 12.25 -7.66 17.28
CA LEU A 189 12.65 -8.24 15.99
C LEU A 189 13.98 -8.98 16.06
N THR A 190 14.91 -8.53 16.90
CA THR A 190 16.16 -9.25 17.16
C THR A 190 15.91 -10.59 17.85
N VAL A 191 15.00 -10.62 18.83
CA VAL A 191 14.59 -11.86 19.50
C VAL A 191 13.92 -12.81 18.51
N VAL A 192 12.94 -12.35 17.72
CA VAL A 192 12.27 -13.13 16.68
C VAL A 192 13.31 -13.72 15.71
N LYS A 193 14.23 -12.90 15.22
CA LYS A 193 15.29 -13.32 14.31
C LYS A 193 16.15 -14.44 14.91
N LYS A 194 16.62 -14.27 16.13
CA LYS A 194 17.44 -15.30 16.81
C LYS A 194 16.71 -16.62 16.95
N LEU A 195 15.42 -16.58 17.26
CA LEU A 195 14.60 -17.76 17.44
C LEU A 195 14.17 -18.39 16.10
N SER A 196 14.04 -17.58 15.04
CA SER A 196 13.66 -18.02 13.69
C SER A 196 14.81 -18.57 12.87
N THR A 197 16.06 -18.28 13.20
CA THR A 197 17.24 -18.71 12.42
C THR A 197 17.38 -20.23 12.28
N ASN A 198 16.67 -21.00 13.08
CA ASN A 198 16.65 -22.47 12.98
C ASN A 198 15.49 -23.01 12.12
N PHE A 199 14.59 -22.13 11.62
CA PHE A 199 13.56 -22.57 10.69
C PHE A 199 14.08 -22.63 9.25
N ASN A 200 13.78 -23.72 8.57
CA ASN A 200 13.98 -23.86 7.15
C ASN A 200 12.79 -23.23 6.43
N VAL A 201 12.85 -21.94 6.18
CA VAL A 201 11.79 -21.23 5.48
C VAL A 201 11.90 -21.53 3.99
N VAL A 202 10.83 -22.08 3.42
CA VAL A 202 10.68 -22.28 1.98
C VAL A 202 9.66 -21.29 1.44
N GLU A 203 10.10 -20.43 0.53
CA GLU A 203 9.24 -19.46 -0.13
C GLU A 203 8.51 -20.09 -1.31
N LEU A 204 7.18 -20.07 -1.27
CA LEU A 204 6.33 -20.37 -2.41
C LEU A 204 6.06 -19.08 -3.20
N THR A 205 6.70 -18.94 -4.34
CA THR A 205 6.46 -17.82 -5.23
C THR A 205 5.22 -18.05 -6.11
N MET A 206 4.61 -16.97 -6.63
CA MET A 206 3.51 -17.06 -7.59
C MET A 206 3.86 -17.91 -8.82
N ASP A 207 5.14 -18.01 -9.20
CA ASP A 207 5.56 -18.85 -10.33
C ASP A 207 5.49 -20.35 -9.99
N SER A 208 5.74 -20.72 -8.73
CA SER A 208 5.52 -22.10 -8.23
C SER A 208 4.04 -22.49 -8.32
N PHE A 209 3.13 -21.54 -8.04
CA PHE A 209 1.68 -21.76 -8.21
C PHE A 209 1.29 -21.83 -9.67
N LYS A 210 1.74 -20.89 -10.51
CA LYS A 210 1.38 -20.85 -11.95
C LYS A 210 1.71 -22.14 -12.67
N SER A 211 2.79 -22.82 -12.31
CA SER A 211 3.18 -24.11 -12.94
C SER A 211 2.17 -25.23 -12.68
N ARG A 212 1.49 -25.21 -11.52
CA ARG A 212 0.52 -26.23 -11.09
C ARG A 212 -0.94 -25.80 -11.32
N PHE A 213 -1.22 -24.49 -11.34
CA PHE A 213 -2.55 -23.90 -11.49
C PHE A 213 -2.70 -23.16 -12.82
N ASN A 214 -2.16 -23.70 -13.90
CA ASN A 214 -2.17 -23.10 -15.24
C ASN A 214 -3.50 -23.28 -16.00
N ARG A 215 -4.50 -23.93 -15.41
CA ARG A 215 -5.84 -24.15 -15.96
C ARG A 215 -6.90 -24.05 -14.85
N PRO A 216 -8.16 -23.78 -15.20
CA PRO A 216 -9.25 -23.85 -14.23
C PRO A 216 -9.33 -25.24 -13.61
N LEU A 217 -9.43 -25.31 -12.29
CA LEU A 217 -9.58 -26.54 -11.51
C LEU A 217 -10.86 -26.45 -10.68
N ASP A 218 -11.52 -27.58 -10.49
CA ASP A 218 -12.54 -27.70 -9.45
C ASP A 218 -11.88 -27.67 -8.05
N ILE A 219 -12.70 -27.50 -7.01
CA ILE A 219 -12.21 -27.29 -5.63
C ILE A 219 -11.38 -28.47 -5.13
N ASP A 220 -11.80 -29.71 -5.45
CA ASP A 220 -11.11 -30.91 -4.99
C ASP A 220 -9.77 -31.10 -5.74
N SER A 221 -9.76 -30.87 -7.04
CA SER A 221 -8.54 -30.87 -7.84
C SER A 221 -7.55 -29.78 -7.40
N ALA A 222 -8.04 -28.57 -7.06
CA ALA A 222 -7.21 -27.50 -6.54
C ALA A 222 -6.61 -27.84 -5.16
N ARG A 223 -7.41 -28.43 -4.28
CA ARG A 223 -6.93 -28.91 -2.95
C ARG A 223 -5.85 -29.97 -3.11
N ASN A 224 -6.07 -30.96 -3.97
CA ASN A 224 -5.10 -32.03 -4.21
C ASN A 224 -3.81 -31.50 -4.83
N ALA A 225 -3.90 -30.56 -5.78
CA ALA A 225 -2.72 -29.91 -6.39
C ALA A 225 -1.91 -29.11 -5.37
N LEU A 226 -2.57 -28.41 -4.43
CA LEU A 226 -1.93 -27.67 -3.37
C LEU A 226 -1.26 -28.62 -2.36
N SER A 227 -1.94 -29.68 -1.96
CA SER A 227 -1.38 -30.70 -1.06
C SER A 227 -0.15 -31.37 -1.66
N ALA A 228 -0.20 -31.73 -2.94
CA ALA A 228 0.94 -32.32 -3.65
C ALA A 228 2.11 -31.34 -3.74
N LEU A 229 1.87 -30.04 -3.98
CA LEU A 229 2.93 -29.02 -4.00
C LEU A 229 3.61 -28.91 -2.64
N ILE A 230 2.84 -28.90 -1.56
CA ILE A 230 3.37 -28.85 -0.18
C ILE A 230 4.18 -30.10 0.13
N GLU A 231 3.69 -31.28 -0.23
CA GLU A 231 4.39 -32.55 0.00
C GLU A 231 5.71 -32.63 -0.79
N ASP A 232 5.72 -32.17 -2.05
CA ASP A 232 6.94 -32.13 -2.87
C ASP A 232 8.02 -31.27 -2.21
N ILE A 233 7.64 -30.09 -1.70
CA ILE A 233 8.55 -29.18 -0.99
C ILE A 233 9.08 -29.82 0.28
N ILE A 234 8.20 -30.41 1.10
CA ILE A 234 8.60 -31.07 2.34
C ILE A 234 9.60 -32.21 2.04
N ASN A 235 9.32 -33.00 1.00
CA ASN A 235 10.18 -34.10 0.60
C ASN A 235 11.56 -33.62 0.11
N GLU A 236 11.59 -32.54 -0.66
CA GLU A 236 12.85 -31.91 -1.11
C GLU A 236 13.69 -31.44 0.08
N GLN A 237 13.07 -30.75 1.05
CA GLN A 237 13.78 -30.29 2.26
C GLN A 237 14.26 -31.46 3.13
N ARG A 238 13.48 -32.54 3.21
CA ARG A 238 13.91 -33.77 3.93
C ARG A 238 15.06 -34.47 3.24
N GLN A 239 15.13 -34.48 1.91
CA GLN A 239 16.29 -35.01 1.17
C GLN A 239 17.57 -34.19 1.44
N GLN A 240 17.42 -32.91 1.79
CA GLN A 240 18.50 -32.03 2.23
C GLN A 240 18.86 -32.21 3.72
N GLY A 241 18.29 -33.19 4.39
CA GLY A 241 18.59 -33.51 5.79
C GLY A 241 17.82 -32.67 6.82
N LYS A 242 16.76 -31.95 6.40
CA LYS A 242 15.95 -31.12 7.28
C LYS A 242 14.85 -31.92 7.94
N LYS A 243 14.53 -31.62 9.20
CA LYS A 243 13.43 -32.27 9.89
C LYS A 243 12.11 -31.63 9.50
N TYR A 244 11.02 -32.41 9.49
CA TYR A 244 9.66 -31.96 9.14
C TYR A 244 9.20 -30.78 10.02
N GLU A 245 9.45 -30.88 11.32
CA GLU A 245 9.09 -29.86 12.32
C GLU A 245 9.80 -28.51 12.12
N ASP A 246 10.96 -28.51 11.43
CA ASP A 246 11.77 -27.31 11.20
C ASP A 246 11.40 -26.60 9.87
N ILE A 247 10.52 -27.18 9.05
CA ILE A 247 10.12 -26.63 7.77
C ILE A 247 8.98 -25.64 7.95
N ARG A 248 9.12 -24.42 7.41
CA ARG A 248 8.07 -23.41 7.34
C ARG A 248 7.89 -23.01 5.89
N ILE A 249 6.64 -22.93 5.45
CA ILE A 249 6.28 -22.54 4.08
C ILE A 249 5.64 -21.16 4.13
N ILE A 250 6.21 -20.25 3.35
CA ILE A 250 5.67 -18.88 3.18
C ILE A 250 5.21 -18.72 1.75
N ILE A 251 4.02 -18.18 1.56
CA ILE A 251 3.44 -17.85 0.27
C ILE A 251 3.67 -16.36 0.03
N LYS A 252 4.35 -16.00 -1.06
CA LYS A 252 4.62 -14.62 -1.48
C LYS A 252 4.00 -14.33 -2.82
#